data_6ddb04f53891c30ad3b1bba335292846
#
_entry.id   6ddb04f53891c30ad3b1bba335292846
#
_cell.length_a   1.000
_cell.length_b   1.000
_cell.length_c   1.000
_cell.angle_alpha   90.00
_cell.angle_beta   90.00
_cell.angle_gamma   90.00
#
_symmetry.space_group_name_H-M   'P 1'
#
loop_
_entity.id
_entity.type
_entity.pdbx_description
1 polymer ?
#
loop_
_entity_poly.entity_id
_entity_poly.type
_entity_poly.pdbx_seq_one_letter_code
_entity_poly.pdbx_strand_id
1 'polypeptide(L)'
;MPDIEYQIPPVITHSRRSSMDNLDGDYLGWQIRGWMVDQIHKEFGVTGINVKVGVGDTGVSKSHTKEGGDLENIVSAKSFIPGENEWDVNGHGSHCSSQIHAVKNDSGILGYSPDAQGYHAKVLSNGGSGGDSGIANGINWLASQGCKVISLSLGSPQKSTEIINARRDADEQGIITVMASGNDGKSNDVDYPAAASSGLIGVAIDSKHNLASFSDRGPQISHRGVSGAGVRVYACLGKGYGLMSGTSMATPSVAGQFTLAIDAEIKYLGKQVTKGFKSAISLVKEYPVDLGSPGNDSGYGLGAFDVYSYIKKLHESSNDAPSEENEWSDVGSFEHENNVYRIQKKDQL
;
A
#
# COMPACT_ATOMS: atom_id res chain seq x y z
N MET A 1 -1.56 12.37 30.63
CA MET A 1 -1.68 13.54 29.74
C MET A 1 -3.00 13.39 29.00
N PRO A 2 -3.70 14.45 28.62
CA PRO A 2 -4.86 14.27 27.74
C PRO A 2 -4.41 13.62 26.43
N ASP A 3 -5.29 12.77 25.85
CA ASP A 3 -5.03 12.14 24.55
C ASP A 3 -4.78 13.20 23.49
N ILE A 4 -3.76 12.97 22.66
CA ILE A 4 -3.49 13.82 21.50
C ILE A 4 -4.48 13.42 20.41
N GLU A 5 -5.19 14.40 19.86
CA GLU A 5 -6.17 14.17 18.80
C GLU A 5 -5.48 14.18 17.42
N TYR A 6 -5.67 13.11 16.69
CA TYR A 6 -5.26 12.97 15.29
C TYR A 6 -6.48 13.10 14.39
N GLN A 7 -6.30 13.69 13.24
CA GLN A 7 -7.38 13.98 12.31
C GLN A 7 -7.00 13.51 10.89
N ILE A 8 -8.02 13.38 10.05
CA ILE A 8 -7.84 13.34 8.60
C ILE A 8 -7.27 14.72 8.21
N PRO A 9 -6.08 14.79 7.57
CA PRO A 9 -5.62 16.05 7.00
C PRO A 9 -6.68 16.63 6.05
N PRO A 10 -6.88 17.95 5.99
CA PRO A 10 -7.90 18.54 5.14
C PRO A 10 -7.86 17.99 3.72
N VAL A 11 -8.89 17.27 3.29
CA VAL A 11 -8.99 16.70 1.95
C VAL A 11 -9.98 17.48 1.10
N ILE A 12 -9.71 17.58 -0.20
CA ILE A 12 -10.59 18.23 -1.14
C ILE A 12 -11.49 17.17 -1.77
N THR A 13 -12.80 17.25 -1.49
CA THR A 13 -13.80 16.45 -2.19
C THR A 13 -14.23 17.17 -3.46
N HIS A 14 -14.39 16.44 -4.54
CA HIS A 14 -14.87 16.96 -5.81
C HIS A 14 -16.28 16.45 -6.11
N SER A 15 -17.11 17.27 -6.78
CA SER A 15 -18.43 16.87 -7.20
C SER A 15 -18.38 15.61 -8.09
N ARG A 16 -19.32 14.71 -7.85
CA ARG A 16 -19.49 13.45 -8.58
C ARG A 16 -19.61 13.71 -10.08
N ARG A 17 -18.89 12.97 -10.91
CA ARG A 17 -19.15 12.91 -12.35
C ARG A 17 -20.07 11.71 -12.60
N SER A 18 -21.34 11.99 -12.91
CA SER A 18 -22.35 10.98 -13.24
C SER A 18 -22.00 10.07 -14.43
N SER A 19 -21.03 10.49 -15.27
CA SER A 19 -20.58 9.71 -16.43
C SER A 19 -19.60 8.57 -16.09
N MET A 20 -19.16 8.44 -14.83
CA MET A 20 -18.25 7.37 -14.39
C MET A 20 -19.00 6.20 -13.73
N ASP A 21 -20.28 6.38 -13.39
CA ASP A 21 -21.07 5.37 -12.70
C ASP A 21 -21.63 4.26 -13.64
N ASN A 22 -21.39 4.35 -14.97
CA ASN A 22 -21.92 3.44 -16.00
C ASN A 22 -20.82 2.95 -16.97
N LEU A 23 -19.62 2.66 -16.46
CA LEU A 23 -18.57 2.05 -17.26
C LEU A 23 -18.77 0.52 -17.30
N ASP A 24 -18.74 -0.06 -18.48
CA ASP A 24 -18.61 -1.51 -18.64
C ASP A 24 -17.19 -1.91 -18.18
N GLY A 25 -17.12 -2.71 -17.12
CA GLY A 25 -15.86 -3.14 -16.49
C GLY A 25 -15.31 -2.19 -15.41
N ASP A 26 -14.23 -2.59 -14.78
CA ASP A 26 -13.56 -1.82 -13.72
C ASP A 26 -12.98 -0.52 -14.27
N TYR A 27 -13.26 0.59 -13.58
CA TYR A 27 -12.66 1.88 -13.92
C TYR A 27 -11.19 1.93 -13.54
N LEU A 28 -10.34 2.11 -14.53
CA LEU A 28 -8.90 2.32 -14.34
C LEU A 28 -8.63 3.81 -14.14
N GLY A 29 -8.55 4.25 -12.90
CA GLY A 29 -8.14 5.60 -12.54
C GLY A 29 -6.74 5.94 -13.06
N TRP A 30 -6.41 7.24 -13.11
CA TRP A 30 -5.08 7.66 -13.57
C TRP A 30 -3.94 7.09 -12.71
N GLN A 31 -4.19 6.82 -11.44
CA GLN A 31 -3.24 6.19 -10.54
C GLN A 31 -2.90 4.76 -10.96
N ILE A 32 -3.85 4.00 -11.49
CA ILE A 32 -3.63 2.64 -11.97
C ILE A 32 -2.80 2.65 -13.26
N ARG A 33 -3.17 3.52 -14.20
CA ARG A 33 -2.46 3.66 -15.49
C ARG A 33 -1.08 4.31 -15.33
N GLY A 34 -0.95 5.31 -14.45
CA GLY A 34 0.29 6.05 -14.25
C GLY A 34 1.42 5.20 -13.67
N TRP A 35 1.08 4.18 -12.90
CA TRP A 35 2.04 3.19 -12.37
C TRP A 35 2.00 1.85 -13.10
N MET A 36 1.34 1.79 -14.28
CA MET A 36 1.24 0.59 -15.12
C MET A 36 0.69 -0.63 -14.37
N VAL A 37 -0.19 -0.42 -13.38
CA VAL A 37 -0.70 -1.47 -12.49
C VAL A 37 -1.48 -2.53 -13.26
N ASP A 38 -2.32 -2.11 -14.20
CA ASP A 38 -3.06 -3.01 -15.08
C ASP A 38 -2.13 -3.87 -15.96
N GLN A 39 -0.99 -3.33 -16.36
CA GLN A 39 0.05 -4.08 -17.08
C GLN A 39 0.77 -5.05 -16.13
N ILE A 40 1.11 -4.63 -14.90
CA ILE A 40 1.69 -5.51 -13.88
C ILE A 40 0.79 -6.73 -13.66
N HIS A 41 -0.52 -6.52 -13.50
CA HIS A 41 -1.47 -7.61 -13.32
C HIS A 41 -1.50 -8.55 -14.54
N LYS A 42 -1.54 -7.96 -15.75
CA LYS A 42 -1.67 -8.71 -17.00
C LYS A 42 -0.39 -9.46 -17.40
N GLU A 43 0.76 -8.80 -17.30
CA GLU A 43 2.03 -9.34 -17.79
C GLU A 43 2.70 -10.28 -16.79
N PHE A 44 2.62 -9.94 -15.50
CA PHE A 44 3.36 -10.65 -14.47
C PHE A 44 2.45 -11.46 -13.54
N GLY A 45 1.12 -11.26 -13.59
CA GLY A 45 0.17 -11.92 -12.68
C GLY A 45 0.52 -11.62 -11.20
N VAL A 46 0.97 -10.40 -10.92
CA VAL A 46 1.26 -9.89 -9.58
C VAL A 46 0.10 -9.00 -9.16
N THR A 47 -0.72 -9.46 -8.23
CA THR A 47 -2.01 -8.85 -7.86
C THR A 47 -2.16 -8.63 -6.35
N GLY A 48 -1.09 -8.93 -5.58
CA GLY A 48 -1.08 -8.81 -4.13
C GLY A 48 -1.52 -10.07 -3.38
N ILE A 49 -1.81 -11.17 -4.06
CA ILE A 49 -2.44 -12.38 -3.50
C ILE A 49 -1.68 -12.98 -2.29
N ASN A 50 -0.38 -12.80 -2.22
CA ASN A 50 0.47 -13.33 -1.14
C ASN A 50 0.65 -12.33 0.03
N VAL A 51 -0.04 -11.19 0.00
CA VAL A 51 0.22 -10.08 0.94
C VAL A 51 -1.01 -9.73 1.77
N LYS A 52 -0.80 -9.55 3.07
CA LYS A 52 -1.77 -8.94 3.98
C LYS A 52 -1.46 -7.46 4.12
N VAL A 53 -2.47 -6.62 3.94
CA VAL A 53 -2.33 -5.15 4.01
C VAL A 53 -3.30 -4.56 4.99
N GLY A 54 -2.79 -3.65 5.84
CA GLY A 54 -3.56 -2.94 6.83
C GLY A 54 -3.86 -1.50 6.45
N VAL A 55 -5.05 -1.03 6.77
CA VAL A 55 -5.43 0.39 6.69
C VAL A 55 -5.93 0.85 8.05
N GLY A 56 -5.31 1.90 8.62
CA GLY A 56 -5.77 2.57 9.83
C GLY A 56 -6.45 3.88 9.48
N ASP A 57 -7.80 3.96 9.61
CA ASP A 57 -8.58 5.10 9.12
C ASP A 57 -9.97 5.18 9.78
N THR A 58 -10.97 5.79 9.12
CA THR A 58 -12.35 6.01 9.64
C THR A 58 -13.27 4.78 9.57
N GLY A 59 -12.77 3.64 9.13
CA GLY A 59 -13.53 2.40 8.94
C GLY A 59 -13.64 2.00 7.47
N VAL A 60 -14.39 0.95 7.19
CA VAL A 60 -14.59 0.40 5.85
C VAL A 60 -16.09 0.35 5.48
N SER A 61 -16.41 0.60 4.21
CA SER A 61 -17.80 0.67 3.74
C SER A 61 -18.47 -0.70 3.78
N LYS A 62 -19.53 -0.80 4.58
CA LYS A 62 -20.34 -2.01 4.68
C LYS A 62 -20.99 -2.43 3.35
N SER A 63 -21.26 -1.48 2.45
CA SER A 63 -21.84 -1.79 1.14
C SER A 63 -20.85 -2.40 0.17
N HIS A 64 -19.59 -1.95 0.21
CA HIS A 64 -18.52 -2.43 -0.66
C HIS A 64 -17.82 -3.70 -0.14
N THR A 65 -17.99 -4.09 1.14
CA THR A 65 -17.44 -5.34 1.70
C THR A 65 -18.38 -6.56 1.52
N LYS A 66 -19.53 -6.38 0.90
CA LYS A 66 -20.42 -7.48 0.55
C LYS A 66 -19.95 -8.21 -0.69
N GLU A 67 -20.42 -9.43 -0.90
CA GLU A 67 -20.21 -10.19 -2.13
C GLU A 67 -20.52 -9.34 -3.37
N GLY A 68 -19.59 -9.32 -4.32
CA GLY A 68 -19.65 -8.49 -5.53
C GLY A 68 -19.33 -7.01 -5.32
N GLY A 69 -18.94 -6.59 -4.11
CA GLY A 69 -18.49 -5.23 -3.85
C GLY A 69 -16.96 -5.08 -3.96
N ASP A 70 -16.48 -3.89 -4.28
CA ASP A 70 -15.04 -3.60 -4.51
C ASP A 70 -14.11 -3.91 -3.33
N LEU A 71 -14.65 -4.08 -2.13
CA LEU A 71 -13.88 -4.36 -0.91
C LEU A 71 -14.24 -5.72 -0.29
N GLU A 72 -14.74 -6.66 -1.08
CA GLU A 72 -15.09 -8.00 -0.60
C GLU A 72 -13.90 -8.82 -0.09
N ASN A 73 -12.68 -8.44 -0.45
CA ASN A 73 -11.42 -9.02 0.04
C ASN A 73 -10.95 -8.46 1.40
N ILE A 74 -11.74 -7.61 2.06
CA ILE A 74 -11.47 -7.20 3.45
C ILE A 74 -11.81 -8.35 4.38
N VAL A 75 -10.77 -9.04 4.87
CA VAL A 75 -10.86 -10.23 5.70
C VAL A 75 -11.35 -9.93 7.11
N SER A 76 -10.92 -8.79 7.67
CA SER A 76 -11.30 -8.38 9.02
C SER A 76 -11.23 -6.87 9.19
N ALA A 77 -12.20 -6.33 9.92
CA ALA A 77 -12.22 -4.94 10.35
C ALA A 77 -12.51 -4.86 11.85
N LYS A 78 -11.86 -3.92 12.54
CA LYS A 78 -12.04 -3.71 13.98
C LYS A 78 -12.01 -2.24 14.33
N SER A 79 -12.94 -1.82 15.20
CA SER A 79 -12.96 -0.45 15.74
C SER A 79 -12.12 -0.34 17.02
N PHE A 80 -11.37 0.75 17.12
CA PHE A 80 -10.62 1.22 18.27
C PHE A 80 -11.20 2.55 18.80
N ILE A 81 -12.38 2.93 18.30
CA ILE A 81 -13.12 4.12 18.74
C ILE A 81 -14.23 3.69 19.69
N PRO A 82 -14.22 4.14 20.96
CA PRO A 82 -15.24 3.80 21.91
C PRO A 82 -16.66 4.16 21.40
N GLY A 83 -17.58 3.20 21.46
CA GLY A 83 -18.98 3.39 21.06
C GLY A 83 -19.25 3.36 19.57
N GLU A 84 -18.23 3.20 18.72
CA GLU A 84 -18.39 3.06 17.26
C GLU A 84 -18.00 1.65 16.78
N ASN A 85 -18.72 1.15 15.80
CA ASN A 85 -18.35 -0.09 15.10
C ASN A 85 -17.34 0.19 13.97
N GLU A 86 -16.90 -0.86 13.27
CA GLU A 86 -15.89 -0.82 12.22
C GLU A 86 -16.36 -0.14 10.92
N TRP A 87 -17.65 0.11 10.76
CA TRP A 87 -18.19 0.64 9.52
C TRP A 87 -17.87 2.12 9.33
N ASP A 88 -17.53 2.45 8.10
CA ASP A 88 -17.20 3.82 7.69
C ASP A 88 -18.46 4.64 7.41
N VAL A 89 -18.70 5.65 8.22
CA VAL A 89 -19.74 6.65 8.04
C VAL A 89 -19.19 7.92 7.38
N ASN A 90 -17.90 8.17 7.56
CA ASN A 90 -17.19 9.34 7.02
C ASN A 90 -16.95 9.22 5.50
N GLY A 91 -16.52 8.05 5.06
CA GLY A 91 -16.16 7.73 3.67
C GLY A 91 -14.67 7.79 3.35
N HIS A 92 -13.85 8.43 4.19
CA HIS A 92 -12.42 8.59 3.95
C HIS A 92 -11.67 7.25 4.00
N GLY A 93 -11.93 6.42 4.99
CA GLY A 93 -11.30 5.11 5.14
C GLY A 93 -11.64 4.16 4.00
N SER A 94 -12.88 4.19 3.51
CA SER A 94 -13.31 3.42 2.33
C SER A 94 -12.57 3.88 1.08
N HIS A 95 -12.37 5.19 0.94
CA HIS A 95 -11.65 5.77 -0.19
C HIS A 95 -10.18 5.36 -0.18
N CYS A 96 -9.53 5.39 0.99
CA CYS A 96 -8.15 4.93 1.15
C CYS A 96 -8.01 3.42 0.92
N SER A 97 -8.90 2.60 1.51
CA SER A 97 -8.86 1.14 1.36
C SER A 97 -9.05 0.71 -0.08
N SER A 98 -10.00 1.28 -0.81
CA SER A 98 -10.32 0.84 -2.16
C SER A 98 -9.25 1.15 -3.18
N GLN A 99 -8.41 2.15 -2.95
CA GLN A 99 -7.24 2.37 -3.80
C GLN A 99 -6.28 1.17 -3.77
N ILE A 100 -6.14 0.50 -2.62
CA ILE A 100 -5.29 -0.68 -2.48
C ILE A 100 -6.05 -1.93 -2.92
N HIS A 101 -7.25 -2.14 -2.37
CA HIS A 101 -7.92 -3.43 -2.29
C HIS A 101 -9.03 -3.63 -3.31
N ALA A 102 -9.47 -2.58 -4.05
CA ALA A 102 -10.62 -2.77 -4.92
C ALA A 102 -10.40 -3.94 -5.88
N VAL A 103 -11.28 -4.96 -5.75
CA VAL A 103 -11.17 -6.23 -6.47
C VAL A 103 -11.49 -6.06 -7.95
N LYS A 104 -10.98 -6.97 -8.77
CA LYS A 104 -11.33 -7.03 -10.18
C LYS A 104 -12.62 -7.84 -10.35
N ASN A 105 -13.75 -7.16 -10.51
CA ASN A 105 -15.08 -7.77 -10.60
C ASN A 105 -15.92 -7.25 -11.77
N ASP A 106 -15.28 -6.58 -12.74
CA ASP A 106 -15.91 -5.95 -13.91
C ASP A 106 -16.97 -4.88 -13.54
N SER A 107 -16.81 -4.27 -12.36
CA SER A 107 -17.70 -3.24 -11.84
C SER A 107 -16.94 -2.27 -10.91
N GLY A 108 -17.28 -0.99 -10.91
CA GLY A 108 -16.70 -0.02 -10.00
C GLY A 108 -15.27 0.38 -10.36
N ILE A 109 -14.30 0.10 -9.52
CA ILE A 109 -12.89 0.51 -9.69
C ILE A 109 -11.93 -0.65 -9.50
N LEU A 110 -10.71 -0.51 -10.05
CA LEU A 110 -9.60 -1.42 -9.77
C LEU A 110 -8.64 -0.78 -8.74
N GLY A 111 -8.23 -1.54 -7.74
CA GLY A 111 -7.17 -1.19 -6.79
C GLY A 111 -5.78 -1.59 -7.28
N TYR A 112 -4.73 -1.14 -6.54
CA TYR A 112 -3.36 -1.55 -6.82
C TYR A 112 -3.17 -3.06 -6.66
N SER A 113 -3.78 -3.65 -5.64
CA SER A 113 -3.56 -5.03 -5.22
C SER A 113 -4.91 -5.72 -4.94
N PRO A 114 -5.66 -6.03 -6.00
CA PRO A 114 -7.06 -6.50 -5.91
C PRO A 114 -7.21 -7.86 -5.21
N ASP A 115 -6.17 -8.68 -5.16
CA ASP A 115 -6.21 -10.00 -4.51
C ASP A 115 -5.54 -10.00 -3.12
N ALA A 116 -5.04 -8.83 -2.65
CA ALA A 116 -4.45 -8.73 -1.32
C ALA A 116 -5.50 -8.91 -0.22
N GLN A 117 -5.13 -9.61 0.85
CA GLN A 117 -5.98 -9.73 2.03
C GLN A 117 -6.01 -8.43 2.82
N GLY A 118 -7.16 -7.76 2.86
CA GLY A 118 -7.34 -6.48 3.52
C GLY A 118 -7.70 -6.61 5.00
N TYR A 119 -7.06 -5.78 5.84
CA TYR A 119 -7.37 -5.62 7.26
C TYR A 119 -7.61 -4.14 7.56
N HIS A 120 -8.72 -3.80 8.22
CA HIS A 120 -9.05 -2.41 8.49
C HIS A 120 -9.19 -2.12 9.97
N ALA A 121 -8.35 -1.23 10.51
CA ALA A 121 -8.48 -0.69 11.87
C ALA A 121 -9.19 0.67 11.81
N LYS A 122 -10.43 0.75 12.33
CA LYS A 122 -11.07 2.04 12.52
C LYS A 122 -10.43 2.71 13.73
N VAL A 123 -9.51 3.61 13.48
CA VAL A 123 -8.74 4.40 14.46
C VAL A 123 -9.16 5.87 14.49
N LEU A 124 -9.97 6.28 13.53
CA LEU A 124 -10.61 7.58 13.45
C LEU A 124 -12.14 7.43 13.53
N SER A 125 -12.79 8.30 14.26
CA SER A 125 -14.24 8.33 14.47
C SER A 125 -15.02 8.65 13.18
N ASN A 126 -16.33 8.57 13.26
CA ASN A 126 -17.22 9.03 12.19
C ASN A 126 -17.03 10.54 11.89
N GLY A 127 -16.51 11.31 12.84
CA GLY A 127 -16.11 12.71 12.66
C GLY A 127 -14.73 12.90 12.03
N GLY A 128 -13.94 11.83 11.85
CA GLY A 128 -12.62 11.89 11.22
C GLY A 128 -11.48 12.18 12.21
N SER A 129 -11.67 12.03 13.49
CA SER A 129 -10.62 12.23 14.51
C SER A 129 -10.47 11.00 15.42
N GLY A 130 -9.29 10.83 16.04
CA GLY A 130 -9.00 9.74 16.95
C GLY A 130 -7.86 10.05 17.92
N GLY A 131 -7.89 9.43 19.09
CA GLY A 131 -6.86 9.55 20.11
C GLY A 131 -5.63 8.67 19.80
N ASP A 132 -4.49 9.05 20.34
CA ASP A 132 -3.20 8.40 20.14
C ASP A 132 -3.19 6.93 20.57
N SER A 133 -3.78 6.60 21.72
CA SER A 133 -3.89 5.21 22.21
C SER A 133 -4.73 4.33 21.27
N GLY A 134 -5.83 4.85 20.71
CA GLY A 134 -6.65 4.15 19.74
C GLY A 134 -5.87 3.84 18.46
N ILE A 135 -5.13 4.82 17.95
CA ILE A 135 -4.29 4.67 16.75
C ILE A 135 -3.15 3.68 16.98
N ALA A 136 -2.43 3.80 18.11
CA ALA A 136 -1.35 2.87 18.46
C ALA A 136 -1.87 1.43 18.60
N ASN A 137 -3.00 1.22 19.26
CA ASN A 137 -3.64 -0.09 19.36
C ASN A 137 -4.08 -0.64 18.00
N GLY A 138 -4.57 0.20 17.10
CA GLY A 138 -4.91 -0.15 15.74
C GLY A 138 -3.70 -0.63 14.95
N ILE A 139 -2.56 0.07 15.02
CA ILE A 139 -1.30 -0.31 14.39
C ILE A 139 -0.83 -1.67 14.92
N ASN A 140 -0.81 -1.85 16.24
CA ASN A 140 -0.42 -3.11 16.87
C ASN A 140 -1.32 -4.27 16.46
N TRP A 141 -2.64 -4.03 16.35
CA TRP A 141 -3.57 -5.04 15.86
C TRP A 141 -3.29 -5.41 14.41
N LEU A 142 -3.09 -4.44 13.51
CA LEU A 142 -2.75 -4.71 12.11
C LEU A 142 -1.44 -5.50 12.00
N ALA A 143 -0.43 -5.17 12.80
CA ALA A 143 0.81 -5.94 12.88
C ALA A 143 0.55 -7.39 13.34
N SER A 144 -0.30 -7.59 14.36
CA SER A 144 -0.65 -8.92 14.87
C SER A 144 -1.44 -9.78 13.86
N GLN A 145 -2.12 -9.16 12.89
CA GLN A 145 -2.76 -9.88 11.78
C GLN A 145 -1.75 -10.38 10.73
N GLY A 146 -0.49 -9.96 10.84
CA GLY A 146 0.59 -10.31 9.91
C GLY A 146 0.63 -9.43 8.65
N CYS A 147 0.05 -8.22 8.71
CA CYS A 147 0.16 -7.24 7.63
C CYS A 147 1.64 -6.96 7.32
N LYS A 148 1.96 -6.83 6.03
CA LYS A 148 3.30 -6.49 5.55
C LYS A 148 3.45 -5.01 5.22
N VAL A 149 2.32 -4.37 4.91
CA VAL A 149 2.21 -2.94 4.64
C VAL A 149 1.06 -2.38 5.48
N ILE A 150 1.26 -1.21 6.07
CA ILE A 150 0.22 -0.47 6.81
C ILE A 150 0.14 0.95 6.27
N SER A 151 -1.05 1.36 5.83
CA SER A 151 -1.39 2.69 5.32
C SER A 151 -2.08 3.50 6.41
N LEU A 152 -1.56 4.71 6.71
CA LEU A 152 -2.05 5.62 7.76
C LEU A 152 -2.27 7.02 7.18
N SER A 153 -3.47 7.29 6.71
CA SER A 153 -3.86 8.57 6.11
C SER A 153 -4.38 9.55 7.16
N LEU A 154 -3.57 9.82 8.18
CA LEU A 154 -3.89 10.67 9.31
C LEU A 154 -2.69 11.52 9.75
N GLY A 155 -2.96 12.62 10.44
CA GLY A 155 -1.92 13.51 10.94
C GLY A 155 -2.37 14.41 12.10
N SER A 156 -1.37 14.94 12.81
CA SER A 156 -1.51 15.94 13.85
C SER A 156 -0.22 16.77 13.95
N PRO A 157 -0.29 18.05 14.28
CA PRO A 157 0.91 18.83 14.59
C PRO A 157 1.59 18.38 15.89
N GLN A 158 0.93 17.56 16.69
CA GLN A 158 1.42 17.12 17.99
C GLN A 158 2.06 15.73 17.91
N LYS A 159 3.16 15.55 18.66
CA LYS A 159 3.92 14.31 18.71
C LYS A 159 3.29 13.32 19.72
N SER A 160 2.88 12.15 19.28
CA SER A 160 2.53 11.02 20.15
C SER A 160 3.67 10.00 20.25
N THR A 161 4.13 9.75 21.46
CA THR A 161 5.13 8.70 21.70
C THR A 161 4.54 7.30 21.52
N GLU A 162 3.27 7.09 21.82
CA GLU A 162 2.59 5.80 21.66
C GLU A 162 2.53 5.38 20.19
N ILE A 163 2.09 6.28 19.31
CA ILE A 163 2.02 6.00 17.86
C ILE A 163 3.42 5.79 17.28
N ILE A 164 4.40 6.60 17.68
CA ILE A 164 5.79 6.47 17.22
C ILE A 164 6.36 5.12 17.62
N ASN A 165 6.11 4.66 18.85
CA ASN A 165 6.55 3.36 19.31
C ASN A 165 5.86 2.22 18.56
N ALA A 166 4.53 2.24 18.45
CA ALA A 166 3.79 1.22 17.71
C ALA A 166 4.28 1.07 16.26
N ARG A 167 4.57 2.20 15.59
CA ARG A 167 5.14 2.18 14.24
C ARG A 167 6.57 1.64 14.18
N ARG A 168 7.42 2.04 15.14
CA ARG A 168 8.78 1.51 15.23
C ARG A 168 8.75 -0.01 15.45
N ASP A 169 7.91 -0.47 16.35
CA ASP A 169 7.75 -1.89 16.66
C ASP A 169 7.23 -2.68 15.43
N ALA A 170 6.35 -2.08 14.61
CA ALA A 170 5.94 -2.62 13.33
C ALA A 170 7.11 -2.68 12.32
N ASP A 171 7.91 -1.62 12.23
CA ASP A 171 9.09 -1.57 11.35
C ASP A 171 10.15 -2.62 11.74
N GLU A 172 10.39 -2.83 13.02
CA GLU A 172 11.28 -3.87 13.54
C GLU A 172 10.78 -5.29 13.20
N GLN A 173 9.49 -5.48 13.02
CA GLN A 173 8.88 -6.70 12.50
C GLN A 173 8.95 -6.81 10.97
N GLY A 174 9.56 -5.85 10.29
CA GLY A 174 9.69 -5.80 8.83
C GLY A 174 8.45 -5.29 8.10
N ILE A 175 7.53 -4.64 8.80
CA ILE A 175 6.31 -4.06 8.23
C ILE A 175 6.64 -2.67 7.66
N ILE A 176 6.20 -2.37 6.46
CA ILE A 176 6.32 -1.05 5.85
C ILE A 176 5.14 -0.19 6.25
N THR A 177 5.38 0.90 6.98
CA THR A 177 4.34 1.89 7.30
C THR A 177 4.45 3.10 6.36
N VAL A 178 3.33 3.52 5.79
CA VAL A 178 3.22 4.70 4.92
C VAL A 178 2.26 5.70 5.57
N MET A 179 2.67 6.97 5.67
CA MET A 179 1.90 8.02 6.35
C MET A 179 1.73 9.24 5.45
N ALA A 180 0.62 9.96 5.64
CA ALA A 180 0.38 11.23 4.95
C ALA A 180 1.35 12.32 5.43
N SER A 181 1.84 13.16 4.51
CA SER A 181 2.73 14.28 4.87
C SER A 181 1.99 15.43 5.57
N GLY A 182 0.70 15.62 5.28
CA GLY A 182 -0.12 16.77 5.66
C GLY A 182 -0.58 17.56 4.45
N ASN A 183 -1.63 18.37 4.62
CA ASN A 183 -2.31 19.06 3.52
C ASN A 183 -2.41 20.60 3.71
N ASP A 184 -1.53 21.18 4.50
CA ASP A 184 -1.53 22.62 4.80
C ASP A 184 -0.62 23.42 3.86
N GLY A 185 0.10 22.75 2.95
CA GLY A 185 1.08 23.38 2.07
C GLY A 185 2.30 23.93 2.81
N LYS A 186 2.63 23.36 3.98
CA LYS A 186 3.81 23.74 4.76
C LYS A 186 5.06 23.60 3.91
N SER A 187 5.99 24.55 4.03
CA SER A 187 7.20 24.56 3.21
C SER A 187 8.42 23.91 3.89
N ASN A 188 8.37 23.64 5.17
CA ASN A 188 9.52 23.17 5.94
C ASN A 188 9.17 22.24 7.12
N ASP A 189 7.98 21.67 7.13
CA ASP A 189 7.53 20.74 8.15
C ASP A 189 6.42 19.82 7.64
N VAL A 190 6.23 18.67 8.30
CA VAL A 190 5.17 17.71 8.03
C VAL A 190 4.50 17.30 9.34
N ASP A 191 3.27 16.82 9.26
CA ASP A 191 2.54 16.38 10.45
C ASP A 191 3.11 15.08 11.05
N TYR A 192 2.91 14.88 12.36
CA TYR A 192 3.10 13.56 12.98
C TYR A 192 1.93 12.63 12.58
N PRO A 193 2.21 11.34 12.38
CA PRO A 193 3.43 10.61 12.69
C PRO A 193 4.50 10.66 11.57
N ALA A 194 4.26 11.28 10.43
CA ALA A 194 5.23 11.37 9.34
C ALA A 194 6.50 12.15 9.72
N ALA A 195 6.39 13.16 10.59
CA ALA A 195 7.53 13.93 11.11
C ALA A 195 8.53 13.08 11.93
N ALA A 196 8.11 11.92 12.47
CA ALA A 196 9.01 11.02 13.21
C ALA A 196 10.03 10.34 12.29
N SER A 197 11.10 9.77 12.87
CA SER A 197 12.30 9.33 12.15
C SER A 197 12.18 8.04 11.35
N SER A 198 11.03 7.37 11.34
CA SER A 198 10.81 6.08 10.66
C SER A 198 9.56 6.08 9.78
N GLY A 199 9.43 5.06 8.91
CA GLY A 199 8.33 4.89 7.98
C GLY A 199 8.42 5.78 6.73
N LEU A 200 7.67 5.45 5.69
CA LEU A 200 7.59 6.22 4.46
C LEU A 200 6.56 7.35 4.58
N ILE A 201 6.74 8.39 3.78
CA ILE A 201 5.85 9.56 3.74
C ILE A 201 5.22 9.64 2.34
N GLY A 202 3.90 9.55 2.25
CA GLY A 202 3.16 9.74 1.01
C GLY A 202 3.07 11.22 0.65
N VAL A 203 3.59 11.58 -0.51
CA VAL A 203 3.59 12.94 -1.07
C VAL A 203 2.62 13.00 -2.24
N ALA A 204 1.76 14.01 -2.26
CA ALA A 204 0.69 14.11 -3.25
C ALA A 204 1.16 14.76 -4.57
N ILE A 205 1.03 14.00 -5.67
CA ILE A 205 1.19 14.54 -7.04
C ILE A 205 -0.10 14.39 -7.85
N ASP A 206 -0.21 15.18 -8.92
CA ASP A 206 -1.30 15.10 -9.88
C ASP A 206 -0.95 14.16 -11.06
N SER A 207 -1.90 13.96 -11.97
CA SER A 207 -1.75 13.10 -13.17
C SER A 207 -0.72 13.61 -14.20
N LYS A 208 -0.17 14.81 -14.01
CA LYS A 208 0.93 15.38 -14.79
C LYS A 208 2.25 15.35 -14.02
N HIS A 209 2.26 14.67 -12.88
CA HIS A 209 3.38 14.56 -11.95
C HIS A 209 3.78 15.89 -11.28
N ASN A 210 2.90 16.89 -11.27
CA ASN A 210 3.14 18.12 -10.51
C ASN A 210 2.86 17.88 -9.02
N LEU A 211 3.71 18.44 -8.17
CA LEU A 211 3.50 18.43 -6.72
C LEU A 211 2.24 19.21 -6.38
N ALA A 212 1.34 18.59 -5.62
CA ALA A 212 0.13 19.27 -5.17
C ALA A 212 0.48 20.46 -4.26
N SER A 213 -0.17 21.60 -4.47
CA SER A 213 0.11 22.82 -3.71
C SER A 213 -0.16 22.67 -2.22
N PHE A 214 -1.11 21.83 -1.86
CA PHE A 214 -1.47 21.52 -0.48
C PHE A 214 -0.51 20.53 0.20
N SER A 215 0.26 19.72 -0.56
CA SER A 215 1.17 18.73 0.03
C SER A 215 2.25 19.42 0.86
N ASP A 216 2.36 19.04 2.13
CA ASP A 216 3.39 19.55 3.00
C ASP A 216 4.78 19.13 2.51
N ARG A 217 5.78 19.97 2.76
CA ARG A 217 7.17 19.83 2.34
C ARG A 217 8.09 19.98 3.54
N GLY A 218 9.24 19.33 3.48
CA GLY A 218 10.21 19.45 4.56
C GLY A 218 11.39 18.50 4.44
N PRO A 219 12.42 18.66 5.29
CA PRO A 219 13.62 17.82 5.26
C PRO A 219 13.33 16.34 5.48
N GLN A 220 12.26 16.00 6.20
CA GLN A 220 11.83 14.61 6.41
C GLN A 220 11.45 13.94 5.07
N ILE A 221 10.84 14.71 4.17
CA ILE A 221 10.44 14.24 2.84
C ILE A 221 11.65 13.90 1.99
N SER A 222 12.70 14.72 1.97
CA SER A 222 13.92 14.46 1.19
C SER A 222 14.52 13.08 1.44
N HIS A 223 14.28 12.48 2.59
CA HIS A 223 14.89 11.20 2.98
C HIS A 223 13.92 10.02 2.93
N ARG A 224 12.61 10.26 3.03
CA ARG A 224 11.59 9.21 3.22
C ARG A 224 10.30 9.45 2.44
N GLY A 225 10.19 10.59 1.76
CA GLY A 225 9.05 10.91 0.91
C GLY A 225 9.03 10.03 -0.33
N VAL A 226 7.87 9.51 -0.69
CA VAL A 226 7.61 8.82 -1.95
C VAL A 226 6.38 9.45 -2.57
N SER A 227 6.52 9.90 -3.82
CA SER A 227 5.44 10.55 -4.56
C SER A 227 4.39 9.52 -5.01
N GLY A 228 3.13 9.80 -4.69
CA GLY A 228 1.98 8.97 -5.01
C GLY A 228 0.81 9.77 -5.54
N ALA A 229 -0.17 9.08 -6.11
CA ALA A 229 -1.38 9.70 -6.65
C ALA A 229 -2.20 10.36 -5.55
N GLY A 230 -2.21 11.72 -5.53
CA GLY A 230 -2.85 12.49 -4.46
C GLY A 230 -3.88 13.50 -4.94
N VAL A 231 -4.08 13.68 -6.26
CA VAL A 231 -4.98 14.71 -6.79
C VAL A 231 -6.06 14.08 -7.66
N ARG A 232 -7.35 14.36 -7.31
CA ARG A 232 -8.52 13.87 -8.04
C ARG A 232 -8.53 12.36 -8.26
N VAL A 233 -8.23 11.63 -7.21
CA VAL A 233 -8.25 10.16 -7.19
C VAL A 233 -9.69 9.69 -7.04
N TYR A 234 -10.15 8.84 -7.94
CA TYR A 234 -11.49 8.25 -7.92
C TYR A 234 -11.45 6.91 -7.19
N ALA A 235 -12.27 6.76 -6.17
CA ALA A 235 -12.31 5.59 -5.30
C ALA A 235 -13.68 5.45 -4.62
N CYS A 236 -13.89 4.37 -3.84
CA CYS A 236 -15.13 4.16 -3.08
C CYS A 236 -15.39 5.33 -2.13
N LEU A 237 -16.61 5.82 -2.08
CA LEU A 237 -17.04 6.88 -1.18
C LEU A 237 -18.48 6.65 -0.72
N GLY A 238 -18.66 6.38 0.57
CA GLY A 238 -19.95 6.03 1.12
C GLY A 238 -20.48 4.72 0.53
N LYS A 239 -21.63 4.80 -0.18
CA LYS A 239 -22.24 3.65 -0.89
C LYS A 239 -21.88 3.61 -2.37
N GLY A 240 -21.16 4.57 -2.88
CA GLY A 240 -20.77 4.71 -4.27
C GLY A 240 -19.31 5.14 -4.38
N TYR A 241 -19.03 6.02 -5.33
CA TYR A 241 -17.66 6.44 -5.65
C TYR A 241 -17.55 7.95 -5.68
N GLY A 242 -16.32 8.47 -5.51
CA GLY A 242 -16.08 9.90 -5.55
C GLY A 242 -14.62 10.26 -5.76
N LEU A 243 -14.37 11.52 -6.12
CA LEU A 243 -13.04 12.08 -6.29
C LEU A 243 -12.60 12.78 -5.00
N MET A 244 -11.43 12.43 -4.50
CA MET A 244 -10.77 13.14 -3.40
C MET A 244 -9.35 13.56 -3.78
N SER A 245 -8.86 14.60 -3.12
CA SER A 245 -7.46 15.05 -3.23
C SER A 245 -6.89 15.27 -1.84
N GLY A 246 -5.68 14.79 -1.62
CA GLY A 246 -4.96 14.89 -0.35
C GLY A 246 -3.74 13.99 -0.33
N THR A 247 -2.82 14.22 0.58
CA THR A 247 -1.74 13.27 0.89
C THR A 247 -2.28 11.96 1.45
N SER A 248 -3.51 12.00 1.98
CA SER A 248 -4.32 10.82 2.33
C SER A 248 -4.58 9.87 1.15
N MET A 249 -4.62 10.36 -0.09
CA MET A 249 -4.78 9.54 -1.30
C MET A 249 -3.42 9.07 -1.83
N ALA A 250 -2.37 9.86 -1.67
CA ALA A 250 -1.01 9.46 -2.02
C ALA A 250 -0.49 8.31 -1.14
N THR A 251 -0.88 8.29 0.13
CA THR A 251 -0.48 7.27 1.11
C THR A 251 -0.88 5.86 0.69
N PRO A 252 -2.15 5.53 0.39
CA PRO A 252 -2.54 4.22 -0.10
C PRO A 252 -2.00 3.91 -1.51
N SER A 253 -1.77 4.92 -2.36
CA SER A 253 -1.10 4.75 -3.65
C SER A 253 0.31 4.17 -3.46
N VAL A 254 1.10 4.75 -2.56
CA VAL A 254 2.44 4.24 -2.21
C VAL A 254 2.35 2.86 -1.54
N ALA A 255 1.42 2.68 -0.60
CA ALA A 255 1.23 1.39 0.08
C ALA A 255 0.89 0.26 -0.91
N GLY A 256 0.03 0.53 -1.89
CA GLY A 256 -0.33 -0.43 -2.94
C GLY A 256 0.86 -0.82 -3.82
N GLN A 257 1.75 0.11 -4.16
CA GLN A 257 2.98 -0.18 -4.92
C GLN A 257 3.90 -1.12 -4.14
N PHE A 258 4.10 -0.90 -2.84
CA PHE A 258 4.89 -1.82 -2.00
C PHE A 258 4.21 -3.17 -1.79
N THR A 259 2.88 -3.22 -1.80
CA THR A 259 2.15 -4.49 -1.78
C THR A 259 2.45 -5.31 -3.02
N LEU A 260 2.43 -4.71 -4.21
CA LEU A 260 2.81 -5.38 -5.46
C LEU A 260 4.28 -5.81 -5.46
N ALA A 261 5.18 -4.96 -4.96
CA ALA A 261 6.60 -5.31 -4.86
C ALA A 261 6.84 -6.54 -3.98
N ILE A 262 6.21 -6.58 -2.79
CA ILE A 262 6.31 -7.74 -1.87
C ILE A 262 5.67 -8.99 -2.47
N ASP A 263 4.53 -8.87 -3.15
CA ASP A 263 3.89 -10.01 -3.83
C ASP A 263 4.80 -10.59 -4.90
N ALA A 264 5.46 -9.75 -5.70
CA ALA A 264 6.43 -10.17 -6.70
C ALA A 264 7.65 -10.86 -6.07
N GLU A 265 8.18 -10.34 -4.95
CA GLU A 265 9.26 -10.97 -4.22
C GLU A 265 8.88 -12.38 -3.73
N ILE A 266 7.69 -12.52 -3.15
CA ILE A 266 7.21 -13.83 -2.70
C ILE A 266 7.02 -14.77 -3.91
N LYS A 267 6.45 -14.27 -5.00
CA LYS A 267 6.20 -15.04 -6.22
C LYS A 267 7.48 -15.53 -6.88
N TYR A 268 8.47 -14.65 -7.06
CA TYR A 268 9.66 -14.96 -7.86
C TYR A 268 10.87 -15.39 -7.02
N LEU A 269 10.95 -14.97 -5.74
CA LEU A 269 12.07 -15.28 -4.85
C LEU A 269 11.69 -16.22 -3.69
N GLY A 270 10.40 -16.63 -3.60
CA GLY A 270 9.88 -17.48 -2.53
C GLY A 270 9.81 -16.81 -1.15
N LYS A 271 10.13 -15.53 -1.02
CA LYS A 271 10.16 -14.82 0.25
C LYS A 271 10.06 -13.30 0.10
N GLN A 272 9.57 -12.62 1.13
CA GLN A 272 9.68 -11.17 1.25
C GLN A 272 11.14 -10.76 1.51
N VAL A 273 11.69 -9.90 0.67
CA VAL A 273 13.03 -9.30 0.78
C VAL A 273 12.95 -7.90 1.36
N THR A 274 12.06 -7.07 0.83
CA THR A 274 11.86 -5.69 1.30
C THR A 274 11.13 -5.69 2.64
N LYS A 275 11.87 -5.40 3.73
CA LYS A 275 11.38 -5.44 5.10
C LYS A 275 11.64 -4.11 5.81
N GLY A 276 10.56 -3.48 6.30
CA GLY A 276 10.61 -2.21 7.00
C GLY A 276 11.01 -1.03 6.09
N PHE A 277 10.99 0.17 6.64
CA PHE A 277 11.12 1.40 5.85
C PHE A 277 12.52 1.60 5.24
N LYS A 278 13.60 1.14 5.89
CA LYS A 278 14.96 1.31 5.36
C LYS A 278 15.18 0.53 4.08
N SER A 279 14.69 -0.71 4.04
CA SER A 279 14.73 -1.56 2.86
C SER A 279 13.85 -0.98 1.75
N ALA A 280 12.67 -0.48 2.10
CA ALA A 280 11.76 0.20 1.16
C ALA A 280 12.40 1.46 0.55
N ILE A 281 13.08 2.30 1.35
CA ILE A 281 13.83 3.46 0.83
C ILE A 281 14.93 3.03 -0.15
N SER A 282 15.67 1.97 0.18
CA SER A 282 16.73 1.45 -0.70
C SER A 282 16.15 1.00 -2.04
N LEU A 283 14.99 0.35 -2.00
CA LEU A 283 14.29 -0.09 -3.21
C LEU A 283 13.83 1.09 -4.08
N VAL A 284 13.23 2.14 -3.49
CA VAL A 284 12.86 3.34 -4.27
C VAL A 284 14.09 4.01 -4.88
N LYS A 285 15.21 4.06 -4.17
CA LYS A 285 16.47 4.64 -4.69
C LYS A 285 17.08 3.81 -5.83
N GLU A 286 16.83 2.52 -5.87
CA GLU A 286 17.29 1.64 -6.95
C GLU A 286 16.40 1.75 -8.19
N TYR A 287 15.09 2.00 -8.00
CA TYR A 287 14.09 2.15 -9.06
C TYR A 287 13.34 3.49 -8.94
N PRO A 288 14.03 4.64 -9.08
CA PRO A 288 13.39 5.94 -8.92
C PRO A 288 12.79 6.43 -10.25
N VAL A 289 11.62 7.09 -10.14
CA VAL A 289 11.22 8.10 -11.12
C VAL A 289 11.53 9.45 -10.49
N ASP A 290 12.63 10.07 -10.90
CA ASP A 290 13.06 11.35 -10.36
C ASP A 290 12.09 12.47 -10.77
N LEU A 291 11.60 13.23 -9.79
CA LEU A 291 10.60 14.26 -9.95
C LEU A 291 11.06 15.55 -9.25
N GLY A 292 10.76 16.68 -9.87
CA GLY A 292 11.14 17.99 -9.32
C GLY A 292 12.58 18.37 -9.61
N SER A 293 13.34 18.76 -8.60
CA SER A 293 14.78 19.02 -8.73
C SER A 293 15.55 17.71 -8.83
N PRO A 294 16.62 17.62 -9.64
CA PRO A 294 17.38 16.39 -9.78
C PRO A 294 17.83 15.81 -8.43
N GLY A 295 17.56 14.54 -8.23
CA GLY A 295 17.82 13.84 -6.97
C GLY A 295 16.74 14.08 -5.91
N ASN A 296 17.07 13.80 -4.65
CA ASN A 296 16.10 13.91 -3.56
C ASN A 296 15.84 15.36 -3.20
N ASP A 297 14.59 15.76 -3.07
CA ASP A 297 14.20 17.12 -2.68
C ASP A 297 13.14 17.14 -1.57
N SER A 298 12.91 18.31 -0.98
CA SER A 298 11.97 18.46 0.15
C SER A 298 10.49 18.44 -0.25
N GLY A 299 10.17 18.42 -1.54
CA GLY A 299 8.82 18.39 -2.07
C GLY A 299 8.42 17.00 -2.54
N TYR A 300 9.16 16.41 -3.47
CA TYR A 300 8.87 15.11 -4.08
C TYR A 300 9.54 13.92 -3.36
N GLY A 301 10.48 14.20 -2.45
CA GLY A 301 11.19 13.18 -1.69
C GLY A 301 12.21 12.42 -2.54
N LEU A 302 12.08 11.11 -2.55
CA LEU A 302 12.86 10.18 -3.37
C LEU A 302 12.34 10.08 -4.82
N GLY A 303 11.31 10.87 -5.15
CA GLY A 303 10.55 10.71 -6.38
C GLY A 303 9.44 9.67 -6.26
N ALA A 304 8.95 9.15 -7.39
CA ALA A 304 8.00 8.04 -7.41
C ALA A 304 8.73 6.70 -7.54
N PHE A 305 8.12 5.63 -7.05
CA PHE A 305 8.65 4.28 -7.16
C PHE A 305 8.27 3.65 -8.51
N ASP A 306 9.26 3.26 -9.32
CA ASP A 306 9.06 2.49 -10.54
C ASP A 306 8.88 1.00 -10.21
N VAL A 307 7.72 0.69 -9.66
CA VAL A 307 7.36 -0.67 -9.27
C VAL A 307 7.28 -1.63 -10.47
N TYR A 308 6.91 -1.13 -11.66
CA TYR A 308 6.85 -1.94 -12.86
C TYR A 308 8.24 -2.47 -13.26
N SER A 309 9.24 -1.58 -13.34
CA SER A 309 10.62 -1.98 -13.68
C SER A 309 11.21 -2.94 -12.66
N TYR A 310 10.91 -2.74 -11.37
CA TYR A 310 11.32 -3.67 -10.33
C TYR A 310 10.73 -5.07 -10.51
N ILE A 311 9.41 -5.17 -10.70
CA ILE A 311 8.72 -6.45 -10.89
C ILE A 311 9.19 -7.15 -12.16
N LYS A 312 9.35 -6.39 -13.26
CA LYS A 312 9.90 -6.90 -14.51
C LYS A 312 11.29 -7.52 -14.32
N LYS A 313 12.17 -6.85 -13.58
CA LYS A 313 13.51 -7.36 -13.26
C LYS A 313 13.47 -8.67 -12.47
N LEU A 314 12.58 -8.78 -11.48
CA LEU A 314 12.42 -10.02 -10.72
C LEU A 314 11.92 -11.17 -11.62
N HIS A 315 10.95 -10.88 -12.50
CA HIS A 315 10.41 -11.85 -13.44
C HIS A 315 11.48 -12.36 -14.41
N GLU A 316 12.26 -11.45 -15.02
CA GLU A 316 13.35 -11.81 -15.93
C GLU A 316 14.39 -12.68 -15.22
N SER A 317 14.82 -12.27 -14.01
CA SER A 317 15.81 -13.02 -13.22
C SER A 317 15.33 -14.42 -12.82
N SER A 318 14.03 -14.60 -12.62
CA SER A 318 13.45 -15.92 -12.28
C SER A 318 13.40 -16.85 -13.49
N ASN A 319 13.27 -16.32 -14.71
CA ASN A 319 13.26 -17.08 -15.94
C ASN A 319 14.68 -17.48 -16.41
N ASP A 320 15.71 -16.68 -16.03
CA ASP A 320 17.11 -16.96 -16.33
C ASP A 320 17.75 -17.93 -15.32
N ALA A 321 17.08 -18.26 -14.21
CA ALA A 321 17.55 -19.26 -13.26
C ALA A 321 17.53 -20.65 -13.94
N PRO A 322 18.63 -21.47 -13.85
CA PRO A 322 18.62 -22.82 -14.36
C PRO A 322 17.45 -23.60 -13.77
N SER A 323 16.64 -24.23 -14.62
CA SER A 323 15.57 -25.10 -14.14
C SER A 323 16.18 -26.23 -13.29
N GLU A 324 15.69 -26.42 -12.06
CA GLU A 324 16.13 -27.53 -11.17
C GLU A 324 15.89 -28.94 -11.77
N GLU A 325 15.36 -29.02 -13.00
CA GLU A 325 15.02 -30.29 -13.65
C GLU A 325 16.22 -31.12 -14.13
N ASN A 326 17.47 -30.63 -14.05
CA ASN A 326 18.65 -31.31 -14.58
C ASN A 326 19.69 -31.77 -13.55
N GLU A 327 19.37 -31.85 -12.25
CA GLU A 327 20.31 -32.33 -11.22
C GLU A 327 20.16 -33.81 -10.84
N TRP A 328 19.62 -34.65 -11.73
CA TRP A 328 19.60 -36.09 -11.49
C TRP A 328 20.70 -36.77 -12.30
N SER A 329 21.80 -37.15 -11.66
CA SER A 329 22.78 -38.02 -12.27
C SER A 329 22.33 -39.48 -12.20
N ASP A 330 22.50 -40.20 -13.31
CA ASP A 330 22.20 -41.62 -13.36
C ASP A 330 23.29 -42.38 -12.58
N VAL A 331 22.94 -42.87 -11.38
CA VAL A 331 23.89 -43.50 -10.46
C VAL A 331 23.99 -45.00 -10.66
N GLY A 332 23.15 -45.59 -11.50
CA GLY A 332 23.17 -46.99 -11.84
C GLY A 332 21.83 -47.54 -12.28
N SER A 333 21.83 -48.72 -12.79
CA SER A 333 20.64 -49.49 -13.14
C SER A 333 20.77 -50.91 -12.58
N PHE A 334 19.68 -51.52 -12.19
CA PHE A 334 19.63 -52.94 -11.84
C PHE A 334 18.45 -53.61 -12.58
N GLU A 335 18.61 -54.88 -12.87
CA GLU A 335 17.58 -55.69 -13.49
C GLU A 335 16.95 -56.62 -12.47
N HIS A 336 15.63 -56.68 -12.42
CA HIS A 336 14.86 -57.61 -11.66
C HIS A 336 13.63 -58.06 -12.46
N GLU A 337 13.49 -59.33 -12.71
CA GLU A 337 12.37 -59.94 -13.44
C GLU A 337 12.04 -59.29 -14.79
N ASN A 338 13.05 -59.05 -15.65
CA ASN A 338 12.94 -58.45 -16.97
C ASN A 338 12.58 -56.95 -16.99
N ASN A 339 12.65 -56.25 -15.89
CA ASN A 339 12.50 -54.77 -15.84
C ASN A 339 13.83 -54.14 -15.45
N VAL A 340 14.19 -53.08 -16.17
CA VAL A 340 15.37 -52.26 -15.87
C VAL A 340 14.92 -51.03 -15.04
N TYR A 341 15.45 -50.95 -13.83
CA TYR A 341 15.21 -49.81 -12.91
C TYR A 341 16.44 -48.91 -12.92
N ARG A 342 16.23 -47.59 -13.13
CA ARG A 342 17.30 -46.59 -13.04
C ARG A 342 17.26 -45.94 -11.68
N ILE A 343 18.41 -45.87 -11.01
CA ILE A 343 18.57 -45.19 -9.73
C ILE A 343 19.14 -43.79 -10.04
N GLN A 344 18.43 -42.78 -9.62
CA GLN A 344 18.85 -41.38 -9.73
C GLN A 344 19.09 -40.81 -8.34
N LYS A 345 20.16 -40.08 -8.16
CA LYS A 345 20.50 -39.43 -6.90
C LYS A 345 20.57 -37.92 -7.16
N LYS A 346 19.96 -37.11 -6.29
CA LYS A 346 20.09 -35.66 -6.30
C LYS A 346 21.48 -35.33 -5.76
N ASP A 347 22.30 -34.64 -6.53
CA ASP A 347 23.58 -34.16 -6.03
C ASP A 347 23.32 -33.13 -4.92
N GLN A 348 23.87 -33.38 -3.74
CA GLN A 348 23.84 -32.41 -2.65
C GLN A 348 24.96 -31.39 -2.91
N LEU A 349 24.55 -30.14 -3.08
CA LEU A 349 25.43 -28.99 -2.94
C LEU A 349 25.59 -28.61 -1.49
#